data_847e8821fda29211d891ffb11b6b1395
#
_entry.id   847e8821fda29211d891ffb11b6b1395
#
_cell.length_a   1.000
_cell.length_b   1.000
_cell.length_c   1.000
_cell.angle_alpha   90.00
_cell.angle_beta   90.00
_cell.angle_gamma   90.00
#
_symmetry.space_group_name_H-M   'P 1'
#
loop_
_entity.id
_entity.type
_entity.pdbx_description
1 polymer ?
#
loop_
_entity_poly.entity_id
_entity_poly.type
_entity_poly.pdbx_seq_one_letter_code
_entity_poly.pdbx_strand_id
1 'polypeptide(L)'
;MSEKELMKVVGFYEGLSIDDPKSFIDEKEQIPVPSSRDLLVKVNAVSVNPVDTKLRQDNGIRNALRILGFDGVGKVVAVGDEVQKFSVGDRVFYAGTTTRAGSNQEYQLVDERIVALAPKNLSDEEAAALPLTSLTAYELLFEKFG
;
A
#
# COMPACT_ATOMS: atom_id res chain seq x y z
N MET A 1 20.48 2.62 -22.37
CA MET A 1 19.98 2.59 -20.97
C MET A 1 18.54 3.10 -21.03
N SER A 2 17.56 2.26 -20.75
CA SER A 2 16.16 2.73 -20.70
C SER A 2 16.04 3.72 -19.52
N GLU A 3 15.50 4.91 -19.76
CA GLU A 3 15.11 5.80 -18.70
C GLU A 3 14.13 5.01 -17.81
N LYS A 4 14.49 4.85 -16.53
CA LYS A 4 13.61 4.21 -15.57
C LYS A 4 12.41 5.13 -15.38
N GLU A 5 11.22 4.61 -15.60
CA GLU A 5 9.99 5.36 -15.39
C GLU A 5 9.85 5.75 -13.91
N LEU A 6 9.42 7.00 -13.67
CA LEU A 6 9.21 7.57 -12.35
C LEU A 6 7.74 7.55 -12.00
N MET A 7 7.43 7.33 -10.74
CA MET A 7 6.10 7.43 -10.14
C MET A 7 6.06 8.53 -9.09
N LYS A 8 4.89 9.06 -8.83
CA LYS A 8 4.64 9.97 -7.71
C LYS A 8 4.42 9.17 -6.43
N VAL A 9 4.99 9.68 -5.35
CA VAL A 9 4.85 9.13 -4.01
C VAL A 9 4.58 10.25 -3.01
N VAL A 10 3.87 9.93 -1.92
CA VAL A 10 3.67 10.84 -0.79
C VAL A 10 4.25 10.20 0.46
N GLY A 11 5.12 10.92 1.14
CA GLY A 11 5.80 10.40 2.33
C GLY A 11 6.39 11.49 3.21
N PHE A 12 7.23 11.09 4.14
CA PHE A 12 7.93 11.99 5.05
C PHE A 12 9.26 11.39 5.53
N TYR A 13 10.19 12.26 5.96
CA TYR A 13 11.47 11.87 6.56
C TYR A 13 11.46 12.00 8.09
N GLU A 14 10.59 12.83 8.64
CA GLU A 14 10.50 13.11 10.06
C GLU A 14 9.04 13.32 10.49
N GLY A 15 8.67 12.86 11.67
CA GLY A 15 7.32 13.03 12.24
C GLY A 15 7.06 14.46 12.75
N LEU A 16 7.09 15.43 11.85
CA LEU A 16 6.86 16.85 12.17
C LEU A 16 5.39 17.11 12.54
N SER A 17 5.10 18.30 13.11
CA SER A 17 3.72 18.75 13.33
C SER A 17 2.94 18.70 12.02
N ILE A 18 1.62 18.45 12.10
CA ILE A 18 0.75 18.43 10.91
C ILE A 18 0.69 19.79 10.21
N ASP A 19 0.94 20.87 10.94
CA ASP A 19 0.96 22.23 10.41
C ASP A 19 2.27 22.59 9.69
N ASP A 20 3.29 21.73 9.80
CA ASP A 20 4.56 21.92 9.10
C ASP A 20 4.38 21.51 7.62
N PRO A 21 4.77 22.37 6.66
CA PRO A 21 4.66 22.08 5.24
C PRO A 21 5.49 20.86 4.78
N LYS A 22 6.45 20.42 5.59
CA LYS A 22 7.26 19.23 5.35
C LYS A 22 6.72 17.97 6.06
N SER A 23 5.57 18.07 6.72
CA SER A 23 4.95 16.95 7.45
C SER A 23 4.54 15.80 6.52
N PHE A 24 4.18 16.11 5.26
CA PHE A 24 4.07 15.24 4.12
C PHE A 24 4.62 15.96 2.89
N ILE A 25 5.33 15.25 2.06
CA ILE A 25 5.92 15.77 0.84
C ILE A 25 5.61 14.88 -0.36
N ASP A 26 5.44 15.53 -1.51
CA ASP A 26 5.33 14.87 -2.80
C ASP A 26 6.73 14.68 -3.38
N GLU A 27 7.09 13.45 -3.70
CA GLU A 27 8.34 13.11 -4.36
C GLU A 27 8.13 12.21 -5.58
N LYS A 28 9.21 11.97 -6.31
CA LYS A 28 9.24 11.02 -7.42
C LYS A 28 10.27 9.94 -7.12
N GLU A 29 9.84 8.69 -7.22
CA GLU A 29 10.69 7.52 -7.11
C GLU A 29 10.62 6.65 -8.36
N GLN A 30 11.58 5.77 -8.53
CA GLN A 30 11.56 4.81 -9.62
C GLN A 30 10.44 3.79 -9.39
N ILE A 31 9.71 3.45 -10.46
CA ILE A 31 8.75 2.34 -10.40
C ILE A 31 9.56 1.07 -10.10
N PRO A 32 9.23 0.36 -9.00
CA PRO A 32 9.97 -0.83 -8.61
C PRO A 32 9.66 -2.01 -9.54
N VAL A 33 10.61 -2.93 -9.64
CA VAL A 33 10.43 -4.17 -10.40
C VAL A 33 10.04 -5.29 -9.44
N PRO A 34 8.93 -6.02 -9.69
CA PRO A 34 8.54 -7.13 -8.85
C PRO A 34 9.50 -8.30 -8.99
N SER A 35 9.75 -9.01 -7.89
CA SER A 35 10.56 -10.23 -7.83
C SER A 35 9.88 -11.26 -6.95
N SER A 36 10.27 -12.52 -7.09
CA SER A 36 9.71 -13.62 -6.29
C SER A 36 8.16 -13.59 -6.30
N ARG A 37 7.53 -13.45 -5.15
CA ARG A 37 6.07 -13.47 -4.96
C ARG A 37 5.42 -12.08 -4.99
N ASP A 38 6.13 -11.06 -5.44
CA ASP A 38 5.59 -9.71 -5.47
C ASP A 38 4.71 -9.46 -6.69
N LEU A 39 3.62 -8.77 -6.45
CA LEU A 39 2.78 -8.13 -7.46
C LEU A 39 3.17 -6.65 -7.53
N LEU A 40 3.34 -6.10 -8.72
CA LEU A 40 3.35 -4.66 -8.93
C LEU A 40 1.92 -4.20 -9.22
N VAL A 41 1.35 -3.46 -8.29
CA VAL A 41 -0.03 -2.96 -8.38
C VAL A 41 0.00 -1.49 -8.73
N LYS A 42 -0.68 -1.09 -9.81
CA LYS A 42 -1.03 0.29 -10.08
C LYS A 42 -2.20 0.66 -9.15
N VAL A 43 -1.92 1.51 -8.17
CA VAL A 43 -2.88 1.88 -7.12
C VAL A 43 -3.92 2.84 -7.68
N ASN A 44 -5.19 2.52 -7.51
CA ASN A 44 -6.32 3.34 -7.96
C ASN A 44 -6.97 4.10 -6.82
N ALA A 45 -7.11 3.47 -5.64
CA ALA A 45 -7.65 4.10 -4.43
C ALA A 45 -7.02 3.52 -3.18
N VAL A 46 -7.02 4.30 -2.12
CA VAL A 46 -6.48 3.97 -0.79
C VAL A 46 -7.47 4.39 0.29
N SER A 47 -7.34 3.83 1.48
CA SER A 47 -8.10 4.25 2.66
C SER A 47 -7.16 4.59 3.81
N VAL A 48 -7.47 5.65 4.55
CA VAL A 48 -6.71 6.09 5.72
C VAL A 48 -7.27 5.43 6.96
N ASN A 49 -6.39 4.88 7.78
CA ASN A 49 -6.72 4.21 9.04
C ASN A 49 -6.03 4.89 10.24
N PRO A 50 -6.52 4.68 11.47
CA PRO A 50 -5.87 5.24 12.67
C PRO A 50 -4.40 4.85 12.82
N VAL A 51 -3.98 3.70 12.30
CA VAL A 51 -2.58 3.27 12.31
C VAL A 51 -1.68 4.19 11.47
N ASP A 52 -2.18 4.73 10.36
CA ASP A 52 -1.42 5.68 9.53
C ASP A 52 -1.06 6.94 10.33
N THR A 53 -2.02 7.48 11.08
CA THR A 53 -1.80 8.68 11.93
C THR A 53 -0.81 8.41 13.06
N LYS A 54 -0.87 7.21 13.69
CA LYS A 54 0.06 6.80 14.75
C LYS A 54 1.49 6.65 14.22
N LEU A 55 1.64 6.00 13.06
CA LEU A 55 2.96 5.81 12.46
C LEU A 55 3.56 7.12 11.93
N ARG A 56 2.71 8.08 11.54
CA ARG A 56 3.17 9.42 11.16
C ARG A 56 3.77 10.20 12.33
N GLN A 57 3.26 9.99 13.55
CA GLN A 57 3.73 10.65 14.76
C GLN A 57 5.07 10.11 15.29
N ASP A 58 5.62 9.08 14.67
CA ASP A 58 6.94 8.54 15.03
C ASP A 58 8.04 9.59 14.76
N ASN A 59 8.59 10.13 15.82
CA ASN A 59 9.56 11.24 15.83
C ASN A 59 10.98 10.86 15.36
N GLY A 60 11.18 9.66 14.82
CA GLY A 60 12.47 9.25 14.28
C GLY A 60 12.83 10.02 12.99
N ILE A 61 14.06 10.55 12.92
CA ILE A 61 14.63 11.04 11.66
C ILE A 61 15.03 9.86 10.80
N ARG A 62 14.67 9.88 9.52
CA ARG A 62 14.88 8.79 8.57
C ARG A 62 15.79 9.21 7.43
N ASN A 63 16.65 8.29 7.00
CA ASN A 63 17.52 8.47 5.83
C ASN A 63 16.81 8.17 4.51
N ALA A 64 15.61 7.57 4.56
CA ALA A 64 14.79 7.25 3.42
C ALA A 64 13.36 7.74 3.61
N LEU A 65 12.69 8.10 2.54
CA LEU A 65 11.30 8.50 2.54
C LEU A 65 10.43 7.37 3.10
N ARG A 66 9.61 7.68 4.10
CA ARG A 66 8.59 6.76 4.59
C ARG A 66 7.26 7.01 3.89
N ILE A 67 6.84 6.04 3.11
CA ILE A 67 5.54 6.03 2.44
C ILE A 67 4.57 5.23 3.31
N LEU A 68 3.51 5.90 3.79
CA LEU A 68 2.44 5.28 4.56
C LEU A 68 1.33 4.74 3.64
N GLY A 69 0.29 4.22 4.25
CA GLY A 69 -0.87 3.63 3.61
C GLY A 69 -0.88 2.12 3.76
N PHE A 70 -1.98 1.59 4.29
CA PHE A 70 -2.19 0.15 4.43
C PHE A 70 -3.14 -0.34 3.37
N ASP A 71 -4.36 0.18 3.36
CA ASP A 71 -5.38 -0.21 2.42
C ASP A 71 -5.06 0.28 1.01
N GLY A 72 -5.18 -0.62 0.07
CA GLY A 72 -5.04 -0.31 -1.35
C GLY A 72 -5.93 -1.18 -2.21
N VAL A 73 -6.40 -0.60 -3.29
CA VAL A 73 -7.05 -1.29 -4.41
C VAL A 73 -6.39 -0.84 -5.71
N GLY A 74 -6.21 -1.75 -6.62
CA GLY A 74 -5.61 -1.41 -7.90
C GLY A 74 -5.58 -2.57 -8.87
N LYS A 75 -4.83 -2.39 -9.94
CA LYS A 75 -4.67 -3.38 -11.00
C LYS A 75 -3.24 -3.90 -11.03
N VAL A 76 -3.10 -5.22 -11.08
CA VAL A 76 -1.79 -5.85 -11.28
C VAL A 76 -1.26 -5.50 -12.66
N VAL A 77 -0.05 -4.93 -12.72
CA VAL A 77 0.61 -4.52 -13.98
C VAL A 77 1.87 -5.32 -14.27
N ALA A 78 2.47 -5.94 -13.26
CA ALA A 78 3.57 -6.90 -13.42
C ALA A 78 3.58 -7.86 -12.23
N VAL A 79 4.21 -9.01 -12.39
CA VAL A 79 4.31 -10.07 -11.38
C VAL A 79 5.74 -10.59 -11.28
N GLY A 80 6.15 -11.00 -10.09
CA GLY A 80 7.41 -11.71 -9.87
C GLY A 80 7.36 -13.14 -10.40
N ASP A 81 8.52 -13.75 -10.55
CA ASP A 81 8.72 -15.06 -11.17
C ASP A 81 8.15 -16.25 -10.39
N GLU A 82 7.88 -16.08 -9.08
CA GLU A 82 7.28 -17.10 -8.22
C GLU A 82 5.77 -16.91 -7.98
N VAL A 83 5.15 -15.88 -8.56
CA VAL A 83 3.72 -15.61 -8.41
C VAL A 83 2.89 -16.69 -9.08
N GLN A 84 1.91 -17.23 -8.36
CA GLN A 84 1.06 -18.33 -8.82
C GLN A 84 -0.43 -18.02 -8.79
N LYS A 85 -0.86 -17.06 -7.95
CA LYS A 85 -2.28 -16.82 -7.67
C LYS A 85 -2.91 -15.71 -8.49
N PHE A 86 -2.09 -14.81 -9.04
CA PHE A 86 -2.55 -13.61 -9.73
C PHE A 86 -1.87 -13.45 -11.08
N SER A 87 -2.52 -12.70 -11.96
CA SER A 87 -2.05 -12.39 -13.30
C SER A 87 -2.13 -10.89 -13.57
N VAL A 88 -1.34 -10.42 -14.53
CA VAL A 88 -1.45 -9.04 -15.03
C VAL A 88 -2.87 -8.80 -15.51
N GLY A 89 -3.46 -7.69 -15.05
CA GLY A 89 -4.84 -7.31 -15.33
C GLY A 89 -5.82 -7.59 -14.20
N ASP A 90 -5.46 -8.42 -13.22
CA ASP A 90 -6.32 -8.69 -12.06
C ASP A 90 -6.55 -7.41 -11.24
N ARG A 91 -7.79 -7.21 -10.84
CA ARG A 91 -8.18 -6.14 -9.90
C ARG A 91 -8.10 -6.70 -8.49
N VAL A 92 -7.22 -6.12 -7.68
CA VAL A 92 -6.88 -6.64 -6.36
C VAL A 92 -7.07 -5.59 -5.27
N PHE A 93 -7.24 -6.05 -4.03
CA PHE A 93 -7.26 -5.22 -2.84
C PHE A 93 -6.50 -5.90 -1.71
N TYR A 94 -5.99 -5.11 -0.77
CA TYR A 94 -5.13 -5.62 0.31
C TYR A 94 -5.00 -4.62 1.44
N ALA A 95 -4.64 -5.11 2.63
CA ALA A 95 -3.98 -4.34 3.66
C ALA A 95 -2.48 -4.61 3.58
N GLY A 96 -1.68 -3.56 3.55
CA GLY A 96 -0.22 -3.67 3.48
C GLY A 96 0.44 -4.08 4.79
N THR A 97 1.73 -3.84 4.91
CA THR A 97 2.54 -4.15 6.09
C THR A 97 3.28 -2.91 6.60
N THR A 98 3.73 -2.96 7.86
CA THR A 98 4.53 -1.88 8.45
C THR A 98 6.00 -1.88 7.99
N THR A 99 6.45 -2.95 7.36
CA THR A 99 7.86 -3.19 7.03
C THR A 99 8.24 -2.80 5.61
N ARG A 100 7.26 -2.44 4.78
CA ARG A 100 7.45 -2.05 3.36
C ARG A 100 6.79 -0.70 3.09
N ALA A 101 7.12 -0.08 1.95
CA ALA A 101 6.45 1.13 1.47
C ALA A 101 4.95 0.89 1.32
N GLY A 102 4.15 1.82 1.83
CA GLY A 102 2.70 1.73 1.86
C GLY A 102 2.02 2.13 0.56
N SER A 103 0.69 2.27 0.60
CA SER A 103 -0.14 2.49 -0.60
C SER A 103 -0.20 3.94 -1.09
N ASN A 104 0.40 4.90 -0.38
CA ASN A 104 0.41 6.32 -0.81
C ASN A 104 1.42 6.58 -1.93
N GLN A 105 1.34 5.80 -3.00
CA GLN A 105 2.17 5.87 -4.20
C GLN A 105 1.41 5.35 -5.42
N GLU A 106 1.82 5.73 -6.64
CA GLU A 106 1.12 5.31 -7.87
C GLU A 106 1.28 3.81 -8.16
N TYR A 107 2.41 3.21 -7.80
CA TYR A 107 2.66 1.77 -7.96
C TYR A 107 3.25 1.21 -6.68
N GLN A 108 2.75 0.07 -6.23
CA GLN A 108 3.18 -0.57 -4.99
C GLN A 108 3.54 -2.04 -5.22
N LEU A 109 4.63 -2.50 -4.59
CA LEU A 109 4.94 -3.92 -4.50
C LEU A 109 4.20 -4.52 -3.30
N VAL A 110 3.45 -5.59 -3.56
CA VAL A 110 2.71 -6.33 -2.53
C VAL A 110 2.91 -7.83 -2.72
N ASP A 111 3.19 -8.55 -1.65
CA ASP A 111 3.31 -10.01 -1.67
C ASP A 111 1.95 -10.65 -1.97
N GLU A 112 1.89 -11.57 -2.94
CA GLU A 112 0.64 -12.24 -3.35
C GLU A 112 -0.10 -12.94 -2.21
N ARG A 113 0.60 -13.29 -1.11
CA ARG A 113 0.02 -14.01 0.02
C ARG A 113 -0.89 -13.16 0.90
N ILE A 114 -0.77 -11.83 0.81
CA ILE A 114 -1.60 -10.88 1.56
C ILE A 114 -2.59 -10.10 0.68
N VAL A 115 -2.82 -10.58 -0.54
CA VAL A 115 -3.67 -9.94 -1.56
C VAL A 115 -4.89 -10.81 -1.85
N ALA A 116 -6.01 -10.18 -2.16
CA ALA A 116 -7.21 -10.84 -2.66
C ALA A 116 -7.76 -10.12 -3.91
N LEU A 117 -8.59 -10.83 -4.69
CA LEU A 117 -9.35 -10.20 -5.77
C LEU A 117 -10.35 -9.20 -5.17
N ALA A 118 -10.40 -8.00 -5.72
CA ALA A 118 -11.35 -6.98 -5.26
C ALA A 118 -12.80 -7.37 -5.61
N PRO A 119 -13.78 -7.02 -4.76
CA PRO A 119 -15.20 -7.27 -5.03
C PRO A 119 -15.64 -6.61 -6.34
N LYS A 120 -16.33 -7.36 -7.20
CA LYS A 120 -16.74 -6.91 -8.54
C LYS A 120 -17.86 -5.85 -8.53
N ASN A 121 -18.64 -5.83 -7.46
CA ASN A 121 -19.81 -4.96 -7.29
C ASN A 121 -19.54 -3.67 -6.51
N LEU A 122 -18.28 -3.41 -6.14
CA LEU A 122 -17.87 -2.21 -5.43
C LEU A 122 -16.97 -1.35 -6.32
N SER A 123 -17.03 -0.03 -6.16
CA SER A 123 -16.07 0.90 -6.73
C SER A 123 -14.66 0.68 -6.14
N ASP A 124 -13.64 1.34 -6.68
CA ASP A 124 -12.29 1.25 -6.13
C ASP A 124 -12.21 1.88 -4.73
N GLU A 125 -12.91 3.01 -4.52
CA GLU A 125 -12.98 3.70 -3.24
C GLU A 125 -13.70 2.86 -2.18
N GLU A 126 -14.83 2.23 -2.53
CA GLU A 126 -15.55 1.34 -1.64
C GLU A 126 -14.73 0.09 -1.30
N ALA A 127 -14.08 -0.50 -2.28
CA ALA A 127 -13.24 -1.68 -2.08
C ALA A 127 -12.00 -1.36 -1.23
N ALA A 128 -11.39 -0.18 -1.39
CA ALA A 128 -10.24 0.25 -0.58
C ALA A 128 -10.57 0.44 0.91
N ALA A 129 -11.83 0.72 1.26
CA ALA A 129 -12.24 0.91 2.64
C ALA A 129 -12.37 -0.39 3.45
N LEU A 130 -12.26 -1.56 2.82
CA LEU A 130 -12.58 -2.84 3.45
C LEU A 130 -11.39 -3.59 4.07
N PRO A 131 -10.18 -3.66 3.49
CA PRO A 131 -9.20 -4.67 3.86
C PRO A 131 -8.81 -4.65 5.34
N LEU A 132 -8.23 -3.56 5.85
CA LEU A 132 -7.74 -3.50 7.23
C LEU A 132 -8.88 -3.64 8.27
N THR A 133 -9.99 -2.97 8.05
CA THR A 133 -11.14 -3.02 8.95
C THR A 133 -11.78 -4.41 8.99
N SER A 134 -11.85 -5.10 7.86
CA SER A 134 -12.38 -6.47 7.78
C SER A 134 -11.45 -7.47 8.48
N LEU A 135 -10.13 -7.35 8.30
CA LEU A 135 -9.15 -8.17 9.01
C LEU A 135 -9.25 -7.96 10.53
N THR A 136 -9.34 -6.72 10.98
CA THR A 136 -9.51 -6.39 12.41
C THR A 136 -10.79 -7.01 12.97
N ALA A 137 -11.91 -6.89 12.27
CA ALA A 137 -13.18 -7.47 12.69
C ALA A 137 -13.10 -9.01 12.77
N TYR A 138 -12.52 -9.64 11.75
CA TYR A 138 -12.36 -11.09 11.70
C TYR A 138 -11.49 -11.60 12.86
N GLU A 139 -10.31 -11.01 13.06
CA GLU A 139 -9.40 -11.40 14.15
C GLU A 139 -10.03 -11.22 15.53
N LEU A 140 -10.74 -10.13 15.75
CA LEU A 140 -11.44 -9.90 17.03
C LEU A 140 -12.52 -10.94 17.27
N LEU A 141 -13.39 -11.16 16.29
CA LEU A 141 -14.57 -12.02 16.49
C LEU A 141 -14.23 -13.51 16.52
N PHE A 142 -13.27 -13.97 15.71
CA PHE A 142 -13.05 -15.39 15.52
C PHE A 142 -11.74 -15.91 16.13
N GLU A 143 -10.72 -15.05 16.33
CA GLU A 143 -9.44 -15.49 16.89
C GLU A 143 -9.23 -15.04 18.34
N LYS A 144 -9.83 -13.91 18.77
CA LYS A 144 -9.64 -13.38 20.13
C LYS A 144 -10.79 -13.68 21.07
N PHE A 145 -12.04 -13.68 20.57
CA PHE A 145 -13.26 -13.90 21.36
C PHE A 145 -13.98 -15.22 21.02
N GLY A 146 -13.52 -15.93 20.00
CA GLY A 146 -14.05 -17.24 19.59
C GLY A 146 -13.58 -18.42 20.44
#